data_ed056cfed1162d8a3e3f94115ef4d9aa
#
_entry.id   ed056cfed1162d8a3e3f94115ef4d9aa
#
_cell.length_a   1.000
_cell.length_b   1.000
_cell.length_c   1.000
_cell.angle_alpha   90.00
_cell.angle_beta   90.00
_cell.angle_gamma   90.00
#
_symmetry.space_group_name_H-M   'P 1'
#
loop_
_entity.id
_entity.type
_entity.pdbx_description
1 polymer ?
#
loop_
_entity_poly.entity_id
_entity_poly.type
_entity_poly.pdbx_seq_one_letter_code
_entity_poly.pdbx_strand_id
1 'polypeptide(L)'
;GIVELTVGPLSGGPEITLVKQLAWEQPQTHCVFTGSSGRSVKIWAKFTRPDNSLPQKREEAEIFHAHAYRLAVKCYQPQIPFSILPKEPSLEQYSRLSYDPELMYRPDSVPFYLSQPSGMPEELTYREAVRSEKSPLTRAVPGYDTERAIFMLFEAALRKTHEEIYEAEDEGAPERGEDFQAMVTQLAVNCFHSGIPEEETVKRTIFHYYLRRQEVLIRQLVKNVYEEQKGFGKKSSLGKEQYLSLQTEEFMNRRYEFRYNTQVGEVEYRERNSFHFYFNPINKRVLNSIALDAQAEGIPLWDRDISRYIYSNRIPVFNPLEDFLYHLPVWDGKDRIRGLAQTVPCENKHWVDLFHRWFLNMVMHWRGTDKKYANNVSPLLVGPQGCRKSTFCRSLIPPAMRAYYTDSIDFSRKTDAELYLNRFALINIDEFDQISATQQGYLKHILQKPIVNMRKPYGNAVLE
;
A
#
# COMPACT_ATOMS: atom_id res chain seq x y z
N GLY A 1 -24.72 8.84 -5.49
CA GLY A 1 -23.84 8.74 -4.34
C GLY A 1 -22.63 9.65 -4.52
N ILE A 2 -21.88 9.83 -3.45
CA ILE A 2 -20.63 10.61 -3.45
C ILE A 2 -19.51 9.71 -2.95
N VAL A 3 -18.39 9.74 -3.63
CA VAL A 3 -17.14 9.10 -3.20
C VAL A 3 -16.11 10.17 -2.88
N GLU A 4 -15.40 10.00 -1.78
CA GLU A 4 -14.30 10.87 -1.37
C GLU A 4 -12.96 10.20 -1.65
N LEU A 5 -12.11 10.90 -2.41
CA LEU A 5 -10.70 10.59 -2.54
C LEU A 5 -9.88 11.57 -1.69
N THR A 6 -8.76 11.11 -1.16
CA THR A 6 -7.81 11.95 -0.43
C THR A 6 -6.46 11.84 -1.11
N VAL A 7 -5.91 12.96 -1.56
CA VAL A 7 -4.58 13.06 -2.17
C VAL A 7 -3.60 13.60 -1.15
N GLY A 8 -2.48 12.97 -0.99
CA GLY A 8 -1.42 13.41 -0.06
C GLY A 8 -0.50 12.27 0.38
N PRO A 9 0.46 12.56 1.28
CA PRO A 9 0.71 13.87 1.91
C PRO A 9 1.31 14.88 0.93
N LEU A 10 0.94 16.16 1.04
CA LEU A 10 1.44 17.26 0.24
C LEU A 10 2.35 18.17 1.09
N SER A 11 3.37 18.74 0.45
CA SER A 11 4.39 19.53 1.15
C SER A 11 3.98 20.97 1.42
N GLY A 12 3.00 21.51 0.66
CA GLY A 12 2.58 22.89 0.85
C GLY A 12 1.56 23.43 -0.17
N GLY A 13 1.31 24.72 -0.09
CA GLY A 13 0.29 25.43 -0.88
C GLY A 13 0.36 25.22 -2.39
N PRO A 14 1.54 25.32 -3.04
CA PRO A 14 1.65 25.11 -4.48
C PRO A 14 1.19 23.72 -4.94
N GLU A 15 1.51 22.67 -4.20
CA GLU A 15 1.07 21.30 -4.52
C GLU A 15 -0.44 21.14 -4.31
N ILE A 16 -0.98 21.76 -3.25
CA ILE A 16 -2.42 21.76 -2.98
C ILE A 16 -3.18 22.43 -4.13
N THR A 17 -2.73 23.60 -4.57
CA THR A 17 -3.34 24.32 -5.69
C THR A 17 -3.29 23.53 -6.98
N LEU A 18 -2.14 22.91 -7.28
CA LEU A 18 -1.97 22.05 -8.47
C LEU A 18 -2.95 20.86 -8.42
N VAL A 19 -3.02 20.15 -7.31
CA VAL A 19 -3.95 19.00 -7.17
C VAL A 19 -5.40 19.43 -7.31
N LYS A 20 -5.79 20.57 -6.72
CA LYS A 20 -7.14 21.12 -6.88
C LYS A 20 -7.47 21.40 -8.34
N GLN A 21 -6.56 22.04 -9.07
CA GLN A 21 -6.74 22.36 -10.49
C GLN A 21 -6.89 21.10 -11.34
N LEU A 22 -5.96 20.15 -11.21
CA LEU A 22 -6.01 18.88 -11.95
C LEU A 22 -7.27 18.08 -11.66
N ALA A 23 -7.68 18.01 -10.40
CA ALA A 23 -8.93 17.36 -10.02
C ALA A 23 -10.16 18.08 -10.60
N TRP A 24 -10.12 19.40 -10.67
CA TRP A 24 -11.22 20.22 -11.20
C TRP A 24 -11.44 20.10 -12.71
N GLU A 25 -10.40 19.74 -13.46
CA GLU A 25 -10.48 19.45 -14.89
C GLU A 25 -11.43 18.28 -15.20
N GLN A 26 -11.60 17.36 -14.24
CA GLN A 26 -12.51 16.23 -14.41
C GLN A 26 -13.97 16.70 -14.24
N PRO A 27 -14.85 16.48 -15.24
CA PRO A 27 -16.25 16.93 -15.20
C PRO A 27 -17.05 16.22 -14.09
N GLN A 28 -16.59 15.09 -13.59
CA GLN A 28 -17.21 14.31 -12.51
C GLN A 28 -16.90 14.85 -11.11
N THR A 29 -15.94 15.77 -11.01
CA THR A 29 -15.60 16.39 -9.73
C THR A 29 -16.72 17.30 -9.25
N HIS A 30 -17.31 16.92 -8.11
CA HIS A 30 -18.38 17.67 -7.47
C HIS A 30 -17.86 18.75 -6.54
N CYS A 31 -16.83 18.39 -5.75
CA CYS A 31 -16.23 19.31 -4.81
C CYS A 31 -14.74 18.97 -4.62
N VAL A 32 -13.91 20.00 -4.50
CA VAL A 32 -12.48 19.86 -4.17
C VAL A 32 -12.12 20.86 -3.08
N PHE A 33 -11.49 20.39 -2.03
CA PHE A 33 -11.09 21.23 -0.91
C PHE A 33 -9.88 20.67 -0.17
N THR A 34 -9.21 21.55 0.55
CA THR A 34 -8.07 21.20 1.39
C THR A 34 -8.52 20.42 2.61
N GLY A 35 -7.92 19.28 2.88
CA GLY A 35 -8.21 18.47 4.06
C GLY A 35 -7.86 19.18 5.37
N SER A 36 -8.45 18.74 6.47
CA SER A 36 -8.29 19.36 7.80
C SER A 36 -6.86 19.38 8.35
N SER A 37 -5.95 18.58 7.79
CA SER A 37 -4.52 18.58 8.13
C SER A 37 -3.74 19.70 7.44
N GLY A 38 -4.32 20.39 6.44
CA GLY A 38 -3.60 21.32 5.59
C GLY A 38 -2.54 20.70 4.69
N ARG A 39 -2.47 19.35 4.62
CA ARG A 39 -1.48 18.58 3.86
C ARG A 39 -2.10 17.59 2.88
N SER A 40 -3.36 17.71 2.62
CA SER A 40 -4.08 16.84 1.69
C SER A 40 -5.17 17.62 0.97
N VAL A 41 -5.55 17.10 -0.19
CA VAL A 41 -6.71 17.58 -0.93
C VAL A 41 -7.76 16.47 -0.94
N LYS A 42 -9.00 16.84 -0.68
CA LYS A 42 -10.16 15.97 -0.77
C LYS A 42 -10.93 16.25 -2.04
N ILE A 43 -11.27 15.20 -2.75
CA ILE A 43 -12.00 15.24 -4.01
C ILE A 43 -13.30 14.45 -3.82
N TRP A 44 -14.42 15.07 -4.05
CA TRP A 44 -15.74 14.43 -4.07
C TRP A 44 -16.21 14.24 -5.49
N ALA A 45 -16.49 13.02 -5.88
CA ALA A 45 -17.04 12.67 -7.19
C ALA A 45 -18.41 12.02 -7.04
N LYS A 46 -19.33 12.34 -7.97
CA LYS A 46 -20.68 11.79 -8.01
C LYS A 46 -20.71 10.45 -8.74
N PHE A 47 -21.50 9.53 -8.22
CA PHE A 47 -21.75 8.21 -8.79
C PHE A 47 -23.23 7.86 -8.76
N THR A 48 -23.70 7.22 -9.81
CA THR A 48 -25.07 6.75 -9.93
C THR A 48 -25.15 5.54 -10.86
N ARG A 49 -26.27 4.82 -10.85
CA ARG A 49 -26.58 3.84 -11.89
C ARG A 49 -26.98 4.55 -13.19
N PRO A 50 -26.96 3.86 -14.34
CA PRO A 50 -27.35 4.44 -15.61
C PRO A 50 -28.78 5.04 -15.64
N ASP A 51 -29.66 4.53 -14.80
CA ASP A 51 -31.02 5.01 -14.58
C ASP A 51 -31.14 6.14 -13.55
N ASN A 52 -30.00 6.70 -13.11
CA ASN A 52 -29.88 7.68 -12.03
C ASN A 52 -30.36 7.22 -10.64
N SER A 53 -30.59 5.93 -10.44
CA SER A 53 -30.92 5.36 -9.13
C SER A 53 -29.66 5.08 -8.29
N LEU A 54 -29.87 4.87 -6.99
CA LEU A 54 -28.86 4.38 -6.06
C LEU A 54 -29.34 3.08 -5.42
N PRO A 55 -28.43 2.20 -4.98
CA PRO A 55 -28.81 1.00 -4.25
C PRO A 55 -29.60 1.33 -2.99
N GLN A 56 -30.66 0.58 -2.75
CA GLN A 56 -31.54 0.76 -1.58
C GLN A 56 -31.14 -0.15 -0.41
N LYS A 57 -30.57 -1.32 -0.71
CA LYS A 57 -30.13 -2.27 0.32
C LYS A 57 -28.71 -1.94 0.73
N ARG A 58 -28.42 -2.07 2.03
CA ARG A 58 -27.09 -1.76 2.59
C ARG A 58 -25.98 -2.54 1.93
N GLU A 59 -26.13 -3.85 1.76
CA GLU A 59 -25.14 -4.72 1.14
C GLU A 59 -24.82 -4.31 -0.31
N GLU A 60 -25.85 -4.01 -1.09
CA GLU A 60 -25.69 -3.51 -2.46
C GLU A 60 -25.02 -2.12 -2.48
N ALA A 61 -25.34 -1.27 -1.50
CA ALA A 61 -24.76 0.06 -1.39
C ALA A 61 -23.27 0.00 -1.01
N GLU A 62 -22.86 -0.93 -0.15
CA GLU A 62 -21.47 -1.17 0.20
C GLU A 62 -20.66 -1.62 -1.03
N ILE A 63 -21.17 -2.60 -1.79
CA ILE A 63 -20.55 -3.06 -3.05
C ILE A 63 -20.48 -1.93 -4.07
N PHE A 64 -21.57 -1.20 -4.26
CA PHE A 64 -21.64 -0.08 -5.19
C PHE A 64 -20.65 1.03 -4.82
N HIS A 65 -20.56 1.39 -3.54
CA HIS A 65 -19.63 2.40 -3.06
C HIS A 65 -18.17 1.96 -3.23
N ALA A 66 -17.86 0.70 -2.94
CA ALA A 66 -16.53 0.14 -3.14
C ALA A 66 -16.12 0.18 -4.63
N HIS A 67 -17.03 -0.19 -5.53
CA HIS A 67 -16.79 -0.11 -6.98
C HIS A 67 -16.60 1.33 -7.44
N ALA A 68 -17.46 2.24 -6.97
CA ALA A 68 -17.37 3.66 -7.26
C ALA A 68 -16.02 4.26 -6.81
N TYR A 69 -15.54 3.91 -5.61
CA TYR A 69 -14.25 4.34 -5.09
C TYR A 69 -13.09 3.89 -6.00
N ARG A 70 -13.08 2.62 -6.40
CA ARG A 70 -12.02 2.08 -7.27
C ARG A 70 -12.02 2.75 -8.64
N LEU A 71 -13.20 2.95 -9.24
CA LEU A 71 -13.29 3.66 -10.51
C LEU A 71 -12.82 5.10 -10.37
N ALA A 72 -13.17 5.78 -9.29
CA ALA A 72 -12.67 7.11 -9.00
C ALA A 72 -11.14 7.14 -8.90
N VAL A 73 -10.53 6.24 -8.12
CA VAL A 73 -9.06 6.13 -8.03
C VAL A 73 -8.45 5.90 -9.41
N LYS A 74 -9.01 4.97 -10.21
CA LYS A 74 -8.53 4.66 -11.55
C LYS A 74 -8.60 5.86 -12.50
N CYS A 75 -9.61 6.72 -12.36
CA CYS A 75 -9.79 7.90 -13.20
C CYS A 75 -8.91 9.08 -12.78
N TYR A 76 -8.77 9.31 -11.47
CA TYR A 76 -8.04 10.47 -10.96
C TYR A 76 -6.54 10.25 -10.82
N GLN A 77 -6.09 9.04 -10.44
CA GLN A 77 -4.65 8.78 -10.20
C GLN A 77 -3.75 9.06 -11.41
N PRO A 78 -4.12 8.76 -12.66
CA PRO A 78 -3.28 9.09 -13.81
C PRO A 78 -3.15 10.60 -14.08
N GLN A 79 -4.10 11.40 -13.59
CA GLN A 79 -4.14 12.84 -13.79
C GLN A 79 -3.39 13.62 -12.70
N ILE A 80 -3.19 12.98 -11.54
CA ILE A 80 -2.63 13.63 -10.36
C ILE A 80 -1.24 13.04 -10.08
N PRO A 81 -0.17 13.87 -10.08
CA PRO A 81 1.21 13.39 -9.88
C PRO A 81 1.51 12.98 -8.43
N PHE A 82 0.53 13.07 -7.53
CA PHE A 82 0.63 12.67 -6.13
C PHE A 82 -0.25 11.47 -5.83
N SER A 83 0.13 10.67 -4.85
CA SER A 83 -0.61 9.46 -4.50
C SER A 83 -1.98 9.78 -3.91
N ILE A 84 -3.01 9.11 -4.43
CA ILE A 84 -4.30 9.02 -3.76
C ILE A 84 -4.12 8.04 -2.60
N LEU A 85 -4.37 8.52 -1.38
CA LEU A 85 -4.23 7.69 -0.19
C LEU A 85 -5.22 6.52 -0.24
N PRO A 86 -4.73 5.29 -0.14
CA PRO A 86 -5.61 4.14 -0.09
C PRO A 86 -6.47 4.22 1.17
N LYS A 87 -7.77 4.17 0.99
CA LYS A 87 -8.75 4.24 2.07
C LYS A 87 -9.74 3.10 1.89
N GLU A 88 -10.06 2.43 2.98
CA GLU A 88 -11.14 1.44 2.95
C GLU A 88 -12.48 2.16 2.71
N PRO A 89 -13.18 1.91 1.60
CA PRO A 89 -14.46 2.54 1.35
C PRO A 89 -15.52 1.93 2.27
N SER A 90 -16.05 2.73 3.16
CA SER A 90 -17.13 2.36 4.06
C SER A 90 -18.26 3.40 3.98
N LEU A 91 -19.49 2.95 4.01
CA LEU A 91 -20.66 3.83 4.09
C LEU A 91 -20.75 4.58 5.43
N GLU A 92 -20.06 4.09 6.45
CA GLU A 92 -20.00 4.72 7.78
C GLU A 92 -18.83 5.71 7.91
N GLN A 93 -18.19 6.04 6.81
CA GLN A 93 -17.01 6.89 6.83
C GLN A 93 -17.39 8.35 6.93
N TYR A 94 -16.82 9.03 7.92
CA TYR A 94 -17.03 10.47 8.12
C TYR A 94 -15.92 11.26 7.43
N SER A 95 -16.31 12.28 6.65
CA SER A 95 -15.40 13.29 6.18
C SER A 95 -15.42 14.49 7.12
N ARG A 96 -14.22 14.93 7.54
CA ARG A 96 -14.12 16.20 8.23
C ARG A 96 -14.07 17.30 7.20
N LEU A 97 -15.04 18.19 7.23
CA LEU A 97 -14.99 19.43 6.47
C LEU A 97 -14.00 20.38 7.13
N SER A 98 -13.16 20.99 6.32
CA SER A 98 -12.25 22.06 6.73
C SER A 98 -12.74 23.40 6.19
N TYR A 99 -12.34 24.47 6.81
CA TYR A 99 -12.48 25.80 6.20
C TYR A 99 -11.44 25.93 5.09
N ASP A 100 -11.93 26.12 3.87
CA ASP A 100 -11.10 26.32 2.69
C ASP A 100 -11.68 27.48 1.87
N PRO A 101 -11.04 28.67 1.88
CA PRO A 101 -11.52 29.82 1.11
C PRO A 101 -11.46 29.61 -0.40
N GLU A 102 -10.63 28.66 -0.86
CA GLU A 102 -10.46 28.29 -2.26
C GLU A 102 -11.18 26.97 -2.60
N LEU A 103 -12.23 26.62 -1.86
CA LEU A 103 -13.06 25.47 -2.17
C LEU A 103 -13.67 25.62 -3.57
N MET A 104 -13.56 24.57 -4.38
CA MET A 104 -14.19 24.49 -5.69
C MET A 104 -15.42 23.59 -5.61
N TYR A 105 -16.58 24.09 -6.04
CA TYR A 105 -17.84 23.37 -5.98
C TYR A 105 -18.60 23.46 -7.29
N ARG A 106 -19.01 22.30 -7.84
CA ARG A 106 -19.77 22.16 -9.09
C ARG A 106 -21.06 21.39 -8.83
N PRO A 107 -22.18 22.08 -8.61
CA PRO A 107 -23.48 21.42 -8.36
C PRO A 107 -23.91 20.51 -9.51
N ASP A 108 -23.62 20.93 -10.76
CA ASP A 108 -24.01 20.24 -12.00
C ASP A 108 -22.95 19.27 -12.51
N SER A 109 -22.08 18.76 -11.62
CA SER A 109 -21.07 17.77 -12.00
C SER A 109 -21.72 16.52 -12.59
N VAL A 110 -21.14 16.02 -13.66
CA VAL A 110 -21.59 14.79 -14.33
C VAL A 110 -21.28 13.59 -13.46
N PRO A 111 -22.24 12.72 -13.11
CA PRO A 111 -21.93 11.52 -12.33
C PRO A 111 -21.18 10.48 -13.17
N PHE A 112 -20.35 9.69 -12.52
CA PHE A 112 -19.91 8.42 -13.09
C PHE A 112 -21.08 7.43 -13.08
N TYR A 113 -21.31 6.78 -14.21
CA TYR A 113 -22.35 5.76 -14.32
C TYR A 113 -21.77 4.38 -14.07
N LEU A 114 -22.27 3.70 -13.05
CA LEU A 114 -21.94 2.31 -12.74
C LEU A 114 -23.09 1.42 -13.15
N SER A 115 -22.87 0.58 -14.16
CA SER A 115 -23.76 -0.56 -14.41
C SER A 115 -23.73 -1.48 -13.20
N GLN A 116 -24.86 -2.16 -12.94
CA GLN A 116 -24.87 -3.18 -11.87
C GLN A 116 -23.72 -4.15 -12.13
N PRO A 117 -22.91 -4.49 -11.13
CA PRO A 117 -22.02 -5.60 -11.27
C PRO A 117 -22.89 -6.84 -11.47
N SER A 118 -23.01 -7.29 -12.71
CA SER A 118 -23.40 -8.65 -12.98
C SER A 118 -22.34 -9.50 -12.33
N GLY A 119 -22.71 -10.25 -11.31
CA GLY A 119 -21.81 -10.91 -10.40
C GLY A 119 -20.65 -11.64 -11.10
N MET A 120 -19.47 -11.17 -10.94
CA MET A 120 -18.16 -11.56 -11.46
C MET A 120 -17.66 -10.75 -12.66
N PRO A 121 -17.05 -9.64 -12.50
CA PRO A 121 -16.66 -9.00 -13.76
C PRO A 121 -15.18 -8.77 -13.97
N GLU A 122 -14.43 -8.49 -12.95
CA GLU A 122 -13.09 -7.96 -13.20
C GLU A 122 -11.99 -9.03 -13.25
N GLU A 123 -12.17 -10.21 -12.68
CA GLU A 123 -11.19 -11.30 -12.84
C GLU A 123 -11.11 -11.80 -14.28
N LEU A 124 -12.26 -11.90 -14.97
CA LEU A 124 -12.30 -12.29 -16.38
C LEU A 124 -11.70 -11.18 -17.26
N THR A 125 -12.09 -9.94 -17.05
CA THR A 125 -11.55 -8.79 -17.80
C THR A 125 -10.06 -8.59 -17.55
N TYR A 126 -9.60 -8.85 -16.32
CA TYR A 126 -8.20 -8.83 -15.96
C TYR A 126 -7.42 -9.94 -16.68
N ARG A 127 -7.90 -11.18 -16.68
CA ARG A 127 -7.27 -12.31 -17.39
C ARG A 127 -7.23 -12.08 -18.89
N GLU A 128 -8.28 -11.49 -19.47
CA GLU A 128 -8.31 -11.12 -20.89
C GLU A 128 -7.32 -10.00 -21.20
N ALA A 129 -7.25 -8.95 -20.37
CA ALA A 129 -6.30 -7.87 -20.53
C ALA A 129 -4.85 -8.35 -20.42
N VAL A 130 -4.55 -9.24 -19.48
CA VAL A 130 -3.22 -9.86 -19.35
C VAL A 130 -2.85 -10.70 -20.57
N ARG A 131 -3.82 -11.43 -21.13
CA ARG A 131 -3.59 -12.24 -22.35
C ARG A 131 -3.40 -11.40 -23.61
N SER A 132 -4.02 -10.21 -23.66
CA SER A 132 -3.94 -9.32 -24.83
C SER A 132 -2.67 -8.47 -24.85
N GLU A 133 -1.96 -8.33 -23.74
CA GLU A 133 -0.76 -7.53 -23.68
C GLU A 133 0.49 -8.26 -24.16
N LYS A 134 1.29 -7.57 -24.96
CA LYS A 134 2.50 -8.12 -25.57
C LYS A 134 3.60 -8.43 -24.53
N SER A 135 3.67 -7.66 -23.45
CA SER A 135 4.62 -7.88 -22.34
C SER A 135 4.14 -7.25 -21.05
N PRO A 136 4.28 -7.93 -19.89
CA PRO A 136 4.01 -7.35 -18.58
C PRO A 136 4.88 -6.13 -18.25
N LEU A 137 6.09 -6.05 -18.82
CA LEU A 137 7.02 -4.93 -18.62
C LEU A 137 6.59 -3.62 -19.30
N THR A 138 5.60 -3.64 -20.18
CA THR A 138 5.06 -2.44 -20.82
C THR A 138 4.04 -1.70 -19.97
N ARG A 139 3.65 -2.24 -18.81
CA ARG A 139 2.67 -1.65 -17.91
C ARG A 139 3.32 -0.78 -16.85
N ALA A 140 2.69 0.35 -16.56
CA ALA A 140 2.93 1.05 -15.30
C ALA A 140 2.26 0.26 -14.16
N VAL A 141 3.04 -0.40 -13.35
CA VAL A 141 2.59 -1.15 -12.17
C VAL A 141 2.99 -0.39 -10.91
N PRO A 142 2.03 0.04 -10.07
CA PRO A 142 2.36 0.73 -8.83
C PRO A 142 3.30 -0.09 -7.94
N GLY A 143 4.41 0.52 -7.50
CA GLY A 143 5.41 -0.15 -6.67
C GLY A 143 6.40 -1.04 -7.42
N TYR A 144 6.22 -1.25 -8.73
CA TYR A 144 7.18 -1.97 -9.57
C TYR A 144 8.10 -1.00 -10.29
N ASP A 145 9.39 -1.17 -10.14
CA ASP A 145 10.39 -0.33 -10.82
C ASP A 145 10.62 -0.83 -12.26
N THR A 146 9.72 -0.39 -13.15
CA THR A 146 9.78 -0.73 -14.58
C THR A 146 11.06 -0.24 -15.24
N GLU A 147 11.55 0.93 -14.87
CA GLU A 147 12.80 1.50 -15.40
C GLU A 147 14.01 0.62 -15.05
N ARG A 148 14.08 0.16 -13.82
CA ARG A 148 15.12 -0.77 -13.37
C ARG A 148 15.03 -2.11 -14.09
N ALA A 149 13.82 -2.65 -14.27
CA ALA A 149 13.62 -3.91 -14.98
C ALA A 149 14.07 -3.81 -16.44
N ILE A 150 13.65 -2.76 -17.14
CA ILE A 150 14.06 -2.49 -18.53
C ILE A 150 15.57 -2.26 -18.61
N PHE A 151 16.16 -1.56 -17.65
CA PHE A 151 17.62 -1.38 -17.59
C PHE A 151 18.36 -2.72 -17.51
N MET A 152 17.96 -3.59 -16.60
CA MET A 152 18.57 -4.92 -16.44
C MET A 152 18.44 -5.78 -17.70
N LEU A 153 17.29 -5.74 -18.36
CA LEU A 153 17.05 -6.47 -19.60
C LEU A 153 17.88 -5.90 -20.76
N PHE A 154 18.00 -4.59 -20.85
CA PHE A 154 18.80 -3.92 -21.87
C PHE A 154 20.30 -4.24 -21.71
N GLU A 155 20.83 -4.15 -20.50
CA GLU A 155 22.23 -4.51 -20.21
C GLU A 155 22.53 -5.98 -20.53
N ALA A 156 21.57 -6.87 -20.29
CA ALA A 156 21.70 -8.28 -20.65
C ALA A 156 21.66 -8.49 -22.18
N ALA A 157 20.74 -7.79 -22.86
CA ALA A 157 20.64 -7.83 -24.32
C ALA A 157 21.92 -7.29 -25.00
N LEU A 158 22.47 -6.21 -24.43
CA LEU A 158 23.73 -5.60 -24.89
C LEU A 158 24.91 -6.58 -24.78
N ARG A 159 25.09 -7.18 -23.60
CA ARG A 159 26.16 -8.18 -23.38
C ARG A 159 26.04 -9.33 -24.36
N LYS A 160 24.83 -9.88 -24.50
CA LYS A 160 24.57 -10.97 -25.42
C LYS A 160 24.84 -10.58 -26.88
N THR A 161 24.51 -9.36 -27.27
CA THR A 161 24.81 -8.84 -28.61
C THR A 161 26.32 -8.77 -28.84
N HIS A 162 27.09 -8.32 -27.86
CA HIS A 162 28.56 -8.28 -27.96
C HIS A 162 29.15 -9.69 -28.05
N GLU A 163 28.67 -10.63 -27.24
CA GLU A 163 29.09 -12.03 -27.31
C GLU A 163 28.81 -12.64 -28.70
N GLU A 164 27.61 -12.46 -29.24
CA GLU A 164 27.21 -12.98 -30.54
C GLU A 164 27.99 -12.36 -31.70
N ILE A 165 28.42 -11.10 -31.63
CA ILE A 165 29.19 -10.42 -32.66
C ILE A 165 30.67 -10.81 -32.57
N TYR A 166 31.26 -10.84 -31.37
CA TYR A 166 32.66 -11.20 -31.19
C TYR A 166 32.93 -12.70 -31.44
N GLU A 167 32.01 -13.60 -31.16
CA GLU A 167 32.09 -15.00 -31.54
C GLU A 167 32.05 -15.20 -33.08
N ALA A 168 31.38 -14.28 -33.80
CA ALA A 168 31.32 -14.29 -35.25
C ALA A 168 32.57 -13.70 -35.93
N GLU A 169 33.35 -12.85 -35.23
CA GLU A 169 34.56 -12.21 -35.74
C GLU A 169 35.75 -13.18 -35.94
N ASP A 170 35.73 -14.38 -35.35
CA ASP A 170 36.74 -15.41 -35.56
C ASP A 170 36.67 -16.05 -36.95
N GLU A 171 35.64 -15.79 -37.77
CA GLU A 171 35.46 -16.27 -39.15
C GLU A 171 35.68 -15.21 -40.25
N GLY A 172 36.32 -14.06 -39.94
CA GLY A 172 36.68 -13.05 -40.93
C GLY A 172 35.92 -11.73 -40.79
N ALA A 173 36.53 -10.78 -40.12
CA ALA A 173 35.95 -9.49 -39.74
C ALA A 173 35.55 -8.58 -40.93
N PRO A 174 34.34 -8.02 -40.96
CA PRO A 174 33.94 -6.99 -41.91
C PRO A 174 34.42 -5.58 -41.54
N GLU A 175 34.57 -4.70 -42.53
CA GLU A 175 35.10 -3.34 -42.37
C GLU A 175 34.16 -2.40 -41.58
N ARG A 176 34.72 -1.50 -40.77
CA ARG A 176 34.14 -0.66 -39.70
C ARG A 176 32.81 0.08 -39.96
N GLY A 177 32.26 0.08 -41.15
CA GLY A 177 31.01 0.82 -41.47
C GLY A 177 29.75 -0.03 -41.50
N GLU A 178 29.87 -1.32 -41.79
CA GLU A 178 28.74 -2.27 -41.81
C GLU A 178 28.44 -2.83 -40.41
N ASP A 179 29.46 -2.88 -39.55
CA ASP A 179 29.38 -3.42 -38.18
C ASP A 179 28.38 -2.69 -37.30
N PHE A 180 28.24 -1.38 -37.44
CA PHE A 180 27.32 -0.60 -36.60
C PHE A 180 25.83 -0.94 -36.86
N GLN A 181 25.46 -1.06 -38.14
CA GLN A 181 24.04 -1.38 -38.48
C GLN A 181 23.72 -2.83 -38.07
N ALA A 182 24.65 -3.77 -38.28
CA ALA A 182 24.52 -5.14 -37.83
C ALA A 182 24.37 -5.23 -36.31
N MET A 183 25.22 -4.50 -35.58
CA MET A 183 25.18 -4.45 -34.10
C MET A 183 23.87 -3.87 -33.59
N VAL A 184 23.38 -2.74 -34.13
CA VAL A 184 22.11 -2.14 -33.72
C VAL A 184 20.93 -3.07 -34.05
N THR A 185 20.97 -3.72 -35.21
CA THR A 185 19.94 -4.71 -35.60
C THR A 185 19.93 -5.91 -34.65
N GLN A 186 21.08 -6.48 -34.36
CA GLN A 186 21.19 -7.62 -33.42
C GLN A 186 20.76 -7.23 -31.99
N LEU A 187 21.17 -6.02 -31.55
CA LEU A 187 20.72 -5.49 -30.26
C LEU A 187 19.19 -5.32 -30.23
N ALA A 188 18.58 -4.80 -31.30
CA ALA A 188 17.14 -4.68 -31.42
C ALA A 188 16.44 -6.05 -31.36
N VAL A 189 17.00 -7.10 -32.00
CA VAL A 189 16.49 -8.46 -31.91
C VAL A 189 16.54 -8.98 -30.46
N ASN A 190 17.64 -8.81 -29.78
CA ASN A 190 17.80 -9.25 -28.39
C ASN A 190 16.88 -8.47 -27.43
N CYS A 191 16.71 -7.17 -27.65
CA CYS A 191 15.77 -6.34 -26.92
C CYS A 191 14.30 -6.76 -27.16
N PHE A 192 13.93 -7.01 -28.42
CA PHE A 192 12.60 -7.51 -28.79
C PHE A 192 12.28 -8.84 -28.10
N HIS A 193 13.19 -9.79 -28.16
CA HIS A 193 12.99 -11.09 -27.50
C HIS A 193 12.95 -10.99 -25.97
N SER A 194 13.63 -10.01 -25.39
CA SER A 194 13.59 -9.72 -23.95
C SER A 194 12.34 -8.96 -23.51
N GLY A 195 11.49 -8.51 -24.46
CA GLY A 195 10.24 -7.79 -24.15
C GLY A 195 10.42 -6.32 -23.81
N ILE A 196 11.52 -5.71 -24.26
CA ILE A 196 11.74 -4.26 -24.12
C ILE A 196 10.88 -3.52 -25.16
N PRO A 197 10.15 -2.45 -24.80
CA PRO A 197 9.39 -1.66 -25.78
C PRO A 197 10.28 -1.01 -26.82
N GLU A 198 9.76 -0.82 -28.05
CA GLU A 198 10.46 -0.22 -29.18
C GLU A 198 11.10 1.14 -28.81
N GLU A 199 10.31 2.05 -28.24
CA GLU A 199 10.77 3.38 -27.84
C GLU A 199 11.89 3.34 -26.78
N GLU A 200 11.81 2.42 -25.82
CA GLU A 200 12.83 2.24 -24.81
C GLU A 200 14.11 1.65 -25.41
N THR A 201 13.99 0.74 -26.36
CA THR A 201 15.15 0.20 -27.11
C THR A 201 15.86 1.31 -27.86
N VAL A 202 15.14 2.16 -28.59
CA VAL A 202 15.71 3.32 -29.31
C VAL A 202 16.41 4.28 -28.34
N LYS A 203 15.69 4.71 -27.31
CA LYS A 203 16.18 5.67 -26.30
C LYS A 203 17.47 5.20 -25.63
N ARG A 204 17.51 3.95 -25.19
CA ARG A 204 18.65 3.37 -24.48
C ARG A 204 19.84 3.10 -25.43
N THR A 205 19.59 2.70 -26.65
CA THR A 205 20.64 2.54 -27.68
C THR A 205 21.31 3.88 -28.00
N ILE A 206 20.53 4.94 -28.20
CA ILE A 206 21.05 6.30 -28.44
C ILE A 206 21.85 6.78 -27.22
N PHE A 207 21.35 6.56 -26.01
CA PHE A 207 22.01 6.97 -24.78
C PHE A 207 23.31 6.22 -24.55
N HIS A 208 23.32 4.91 -24.71
CA HIS A 208 24.50 4.05 -24.47
C HIS A 208 25.68 4.41 -25.40
N TYR A 209 25.41 4.62 -26.68
CA TYR A 209 26.44 4.90 -27.67
C TYR A 209 26.66 6.40 -27.96
N TYR A 210 25.94 7.30 -27.26
CA TYR A 210 25.98 8.75 -27.47
C TYR A 210 25.68 9.19 -28.92
N LEU A 211 24.80 8.49 -29.63
CA LEU A 211 24.56 8.57 -31.07
C LEU A 211 23.37 9.45 -31.45
N ARG A 212 23.17 10.59 -30.81
CA ARG A 212 22.07 11.51 -31.13
C ARG A 212 21.97 11.91 -32.63
N ARG A 213 23.12 11.94 -33.34
CA ARG A 213 23.14 12.27 -34.77
C ARG A 213 22.63 11.14 -35.67
N GLN A 214 22.52 9.92 -35.16
CA GLN A 214 22.07 8.72 -35.91
C GLN A 214 20.68 8.25 -35.47
N GLU A 215 19.94 9.05 -34.73
CA GLU A 215 18.63 8.68 -34.18
C GLU A 215 17.67 8.16 -35.26
N VAL A 216 17.60 8.82 -36.43
CA VAL A 216 16.71 8.43 -37.53
C VAL A 216 17.04 7.03 -38.03
N LEU A 217 18.34 6.71 -38.20
CA LEU A 217 18.79 5.39 -38.62
C LEU A 217 18.47 4.33 -37.56
N ILE A 218 18.77 4.62 -36.30
CA ILE A 218 18.50 3.69 -35.18
C ILE A 218 17.00 3.40 -35.10
N ARG A 219 16.13 4.42 -35.16
CA ARG A 219 14.67 4.26 -35.17
C ARG A 219 14.21 3.35 -36.30
N GLN A 220 14.76 3.53 -37.50
CA GLN A 220 14.39 2.74 -38.65
C GLN A 220 14.81 1.26 -38.49
N LEU A 221 16.05 1.00 -38.05
CA LEU A 221 16.56 -0.36 -37.82
C LEU A 221 15.74 -1.07 -36.73
N VAL A 222 15.50 -0.42 -35.60
CA VAL A 222 14.72 -0.98 -34.51
C VAL A 222 13.29 -1.24 -34.96
N LYS A 223 12.65 -0.29 -35.65
CA LYS A 223 11.29 -0.47 -36.17
C LYS A 223 11.17 -1.68 -37.09
N ASN A 224 12.07 -1.82 -38.06
CA ASN A 224 12.09 -2.96 -38.99
C ASN A 224 12.13 -4.30 -38.21
N VAL A 225 13.01 -4.40 -37.22
CA VAL A 225 13.11 -5.61 -36.37
C VAL A 225 11.81 -5.88 -35.64
N TYR A 226 11.18 -4.83 -35.03
CA TYR A 226 9.95 -4.98 -34.26
C TYR A 226 8.71 -5.34 -35.13
N GLU A 227 8.73 -4.95 -36.41
CA GLU A 227 7.69 -5.31 -37.38
C GLU A 227 7.87 -6.75 -37.93
N GLU A 228 9.11 -7.18 -38.18
CA GLU A 228 9.44 -8.47 -38.80
C GLU A 228 9.47 -9.64 -37.80
N GLN A 229 9.93 -9.39 -36.58
CA GLN A 229 10.15 -10.44 -35.59
C GLN A 229 8.84 -10.91 -34.94
N LYS A 230 8.83 -12.22 -34.58
CA LYS A 230 7.73 -12.83 -33.84
C LYS A 230 8.20 -13.31 -32.47
N GLY A 231 7.30 -13.25 -31.48
CA GLY A 231 7.59 -13.77 -30.15
C GLY A 231 8.19 -12.73 -29.20
N PHE A 232 7.66 -11.52 -29.22
CA PHE A 232 8.01 -10.46 -28.29
C PHE A 232 7.99 -10.95 -26.84
N GLY A 233 9.09 -10.73 -26.11
CA GLY A 233 9.22 -11.12 -24.70
C GLY A 233 9.34 -12.63 -24.43
N LYS A 234 9.46 -13.48 -25.46
CA LYS A 234 9.50 -14.95 -25.28
C LYS A 234 10.87 -15.51 -24.95
N LYS A 235 11.96 -14.81 -25.24
CA LYS A 235 13.34 -15.25 -25.00
C LYS A 235 14.13 -14.11 -24.34
N SER A 236 14.18 -14.11 -23.03
CA SER A 236 15.00 -13.13 -22.31
C SER A 236 16.49 -13.40 -22.46
N SER A 237 17.28 -12.33 -22.59
CA SER A 237 18.75 -12.38 -22.50
C SER A 237 19.25 -12.52 -21.06
N LEU A 238 18.37 -12.37 -20.06
CA LEU A 238 18.69 -12.69 -18.68
C LEU A 238 18.73 -14.19 -18.44
N GLY A 239 19.54 -14.63 -17.49
CA GLY A 239 19.48 -15.98 -16.96
C GLY A 239 18.08 -16.31 -16.42
N LYS A 240 17.68 -17.59 -16.52
CA LYS A 240 16.32 -18.04 -16.13
C LYS A 240 15.88 -17.57 -14.75
N GLU A 241 16.76 -17.64 -13.75
CA GLU A 241 16.45 -17.22 -12.37
C GLU A 241 16.27 -15.71 -12.24
N GLN A 242 17.07 -14.93 -12.95
CA GLN A 242 16.95 -13.46 -12.95
C GLN A 242 15.67 -13.02 -13.63
N TYR A 243 15.32 -13.62 -14.76
CA TYR A 243 14.07 -13.33 -15.46
C TYR A 243 12.86 -13.71 -14.63
N LEU A 244 12.89 -14.90 -13.99
CA LEU A 244 11.84 -15.33 -13.08
C LEU A 244 11.67 -14.37 -11.89
N SER A 245 12.79 -13.82 -11.36
CA SER A 245 12.71 -12.82 -10.28
C SER A 245 12.00 -11.54 -10.73
N LEU A 246 12.27 -11.06 -11.95
CA LEU A 246 11.57 -9.88 -12.51
C LEU A 246 10.09 -10.17 -12.77
N GLN A 247 9.77 -11.34 -13.33
CA GLN A 247 8.38 -11.75 -13.54
C GLN A 247 7.62 -11.88 -12.22
N THR A 248 8.29 -12.41 -11.18
CA THR A 248 7.71 -12.50 -9.83
C THR A 248 7.36 -11.11 -9.31
N GLU A 249 8.30 -10.18 -9.36
CA GLU A 249 8.10 -8.82 -8.86
C GLU A 249 6.99 -8.09 -9.62
N GLU A 250 6.95 -8.21 -10.93
CA GLU A 250 5.90 -7.64 -11.77
C GLU A 250 4.53 -8.24 -11.43
N PHE A 251 4.42 -9.58 -11.43
CA PHE A 251 3.17 -10.27 -11.14
C PHE A 251 2.63 -9.90 -9.75
N MET A 252 3.49 -9.94 -8.73
CA MET A 252 3.10 -9.64 -7.35
C MET A 252 2.61 -8.19 -7.22
N ASN A 253 3.34 -7.22 -7.76
CA ASN A 253 2.95 -5.80 -7.67
C ASN A 253 1.74 -5.46 -8.53
N ARG A 254 1.53 -6.15 -9.65
CA ARG A 254 0.39 -5.92 -10.54
C ARG A 254 -0.92 -6.44 -9.95
N ARG A 255 -0.90 -7.62 -9.32
CA ARG A 255 -2.11 -8.25 -8.76
C ARG A 255 -2.38 -7.88 -7.32
N TYR A 256 -1.33 -7.71 -6.53
CA TYR A 256 -1.43 -7.59 -5.08
C TYR A 256 -0.76 -6.32 -4.59
N GLU A 257 -1.16 -5.90 -3.43
CA GLU A 257 -0.51 -4.88 -2.63
C GLU A 257 -0.15 -5.51 -1.30
N PHE A 258 1.12 -5.38 -0.91
CA PHE A 258 1.65 -5.96 0.31
C PHE A 258 2.15 -4.87 1.24
N ARG A 259 2.11 -5.15 2.52
CA ARG A 259 2.78 -4.36 3.55
C ARG A 259 3.21 -5.26 4.71
N TYR A 260 4.32 -4.92 5.33
CA TYR A 260 4.76 -5.56 6.56
C TYR A 260 4.23 -4.76 7.74
N ASN A 261 3.26 -5.30 8.46
CA ASN A 261 2.68 -4.67 9.65
C ASN A 261 3.59 -4.90 10.85
N THR A 262 4.26 -3.84 11.31
CA THR A 262 5.21 -3.91 12.42
C THR A 262 4.56 -4.25 13.75
N GLN A 263 3.30 -3.86 13.94
CA GLN A 263 2.57 -4.07 15.19
C GLN A 263 2.24 -5.54 15.44
N VAL A 264 1.87 -6.27 14.39
CA VAL A 264 1.61 -7.72 14.49
C VAL A 264 2.81 -8.55 14.05
N GLY A 265 3.78 -7.94 13.36
CA GLY A 265 4.97 -8.61 12.85
C GLY A 265 4.67 -9.60 11.74
N GLU A 266 3.68 -9.31 10.90
CA GLU A 266 3.21 -10.16 9.83
C GLU A 266 3.09 -9.36 8.53
N VAL A 267 3.22 -10.07 7.40
CA VAL A 267 2.93 -9.49 6.10
C VAL A 267 1.43 -9.57 5.85
N GLU A 268 0.87 -8.45 5.45
CA GLU A 268 -0.52 -8.32 5.05
C GLU A 268 -0.59 -8.05 3.54
N TYR A 269 -1.66 -8.48 2.91
CA TYR A 269 -1.90 -8.29 1.49
C TYR A 269 -3.34 -7.89 1.21
N ARG A 270 -3.55 -7.28 0.06
CA ARG A 270 -4.86 -7.16 -0.60
C ARG A 270 -4.69 -7.31 -2.10
N GLU A 271 -5.72 -7.77 -2.77
CA GLU A 271 -5.76 -7.81 -4.22
C GLU A 271 -6.09 -6.42 -4.77
N ARG A 272 -5.30 -5.93 -5.73
CA ARG A 272 -5.52 -4.59 -6.31
C ARG A 272 -6.83 -4.46 -7.06
N ASN A 273 -7.31 -5.56 -7.62
CA ASN A 273 -8.54 -5.61 -8.43
C ASN A 273 -9.71 -6.27 -7.72
N SER A 274 -9.62 -6.48 -6.40
CA SER A 274 -10.71 -7.01 -5.62
C SER A 274 -11.56 -5.89 -5.03
N PHE A 275 -12.80 -6.20 -4.65
CA PHE A 275 -13.67 -5.30 -3.90
C PHE A 275 -13.31 -5.22 -2.41
N HIS A 276 -12.30 -5.98 -1.98
CA HIS A 276 -11.81 -5.97 -0.61
C HIS A 276 -10.68 -4.95 -0.48
N PHE A 277 -10.93 -3.89 0.26
CA PHE A 277 -9.98 -2.78 0.45
C PHE A 277 -9.11 -2.92 1.69
N TYR A 278 -9.46 -3.82 2.59
CA TYR A 278 -8.67 -4.10 3.79
C TYR A 278 -7.57 -5.11 3.51
N PHE A 279 -6.49 -4.93 4.24
CA PHE A 279 -5.38 -5.86 4.20
C PHE A 279 -5.69 -7.07 5.08
N ASN A 280 -5.40 -8.25 4.56
CA ASN A 280 -5.53 -9.52 5.25
C ASN A 280 -4.16 -10.12 5.55
N PRO A 281 -3.99 -10.82 6.66
CA PRO A 281 -2.74 -11.52 6.94
C PRO A 281 -2.51 -12.64 5.94
N ILE A 282 -1.26 -12.82 5.53
CA ILE A 282 -0.86 -13.92 4.65
C ILE A 282 -0.73 -15.20 5.45
N ASN A 283 -1.39 -16.25 4.96
CA ASN A 283 -1.26 -17.60 5.48
C ASN A 283 -0.88 -18.58 4.35
N LYS A 284 -0.61 -19.83 4.69
CA LYS A 284 -0.20 -20.85 3.73
C LYS A 284 -1.21 -21.07 2.59
N ARG A 285 -2.49 -20.96 2.88
CA ARG A 285 -3.55 -21.08 1.86
C ARG A 285 -3.47 -19.95 0.83
N VAL A 286 -3.23 -18.74 1.28
CA VAL A 286 -3.05 -17.56 0.40
C VAL A 286 -1.81 -17.72 -0.47
N LEU A 287 -0.68 -18.15 0.09
CA LEU A 287 0.55 -18.41 -0.68
C LEU A 287 0.31 -19.41 -1.82
N ASN A 288 -0.38 -20.50 -1.53
CA ASN A 288 -0.72 -21.51 -2.54
C ASN A 288 -1.67 -20.95 -3.62
N SER A 289 -2.64 -20.10 -3.23
CA SER A 289 -3.54 -19.45 -4.20
C SER A 289 -2.78 -18.52 -5.14
N ILE A 290 -1.88 -17.70 -4.60
CA ILE A 290 -1.01 -16.80 -5.38
C ILE A 290 -0.13 -17.61 -6.36
N ALA A 291 0.42 -18.76 -5.92
CA ALA A 291 1.22 -19.63 -6.78
C ALA A 291 0.39 -20.22 -7.94
N LEU A 292 -0.82 -20.68 -7.66
CA LEU A 292 -1.72 -21.19 -8.68
C LEU A 292 -2.14 -20.11 -9.68
N ASP A 293 -2.39 -18.90 -9.21
CA ASP A 293 -2.72 -17.77 -10.07
C ASP A 293 -1.55 -17.39 -10.99
N ALA A 294 -0.32 -17.40 -10.47
CA ALA A 294 0.87 -17.17 -11.28
C ALA A 294 1.06 -18.27 -12.36
N GLN A 295 0.88 -19.52 -11.98
CA GLN A 295 0.96 -20.65 -12.90
C GLN A 295 -0.13 -20.60 -13.98
N ALA A 296 -1.34 -20.14 -13.64
CA ALA A 296 -2.41 -19.92 -14.61
C ALA A 296 -2.06 -18.83 -15.64
N GLU A 297 -1.20 -17.86 -15.27
CA GLU A 297 -0.65 -16.85 -16.17
C GLU A 297 0.62 -17.34 -16.92
N GLY A 298 1.03 -18.59 -16.72
CA GLY A 298 2.22 -19.16 -17.36
C GLY A 298 3.54 -18.81 -16.68
N ILE A 299 3.50 -18.25 -15.46
CA ILE A 299 4.69 -17.92 -14.67
C ILE A 299 4.95 -19.10 -13.71
N PRO A 300 6.09 -19.80 -13.79
CA PRO A 300 6.36 -21.00 -13.00
C PRO A 300 6.78 -20.68 -11.56
N LEU A 301 5.93 -19.96 -10.81
CA LEU A 301 6.15 -19.62 -9.42
C LEU A 301 5.68 -20.72 -8.47
N TRP A 302 6.46 -20.91 -7.42
CA TRP A 302 6.14 -21.78 -6.30
C TRP A 302 5.98 -20.96 -5.01
N ASP A 303 5.36 -21.55 -4.02
CA ASP A 303 5.17 -20.94 -2.68
C ASP A 303 6.48 -20.42 -2.07
N ARG A 304 7.61 -21.11 -2.29
CA ARG A 304 8.94 -20.68 -1.83
C ARG A 304 9.41 -19.36 -2.49
N ASP A 305 9.09 -19.17 -3.77
CA ASP A 305 9.53 -17.99 -4.53
C ASP A 305 8.69 -16.76 -4.10
N ILE A 306 7.41 -17.00 -3.90
CA ILE A 306 6.47 -16.01 -3.34
C ILE A 306 6.89 -15.64 -1.91
N SER A 307 7.17 -16.65 -1.06
CA SER A 307 7.64 -16.42 0.31
C SER A 307 8.93 -15.60 0.34
N ARG A 308 9.88 -15.89 -0.55
CA ARG A 308 11.12 -15.11 -0.68
C ARG A 308 10.85 -13.65 -1.02
N TYR A 309 9.88 -13.37 -1.89
CA TYR A 309 9.49 -12.01 -2.24
C TYR A 309 8.83 -11.28 -1.09
N ILE A 310 7.79 -11.86 -0.47
CA ILE A 310 7.00 -11.20 0.57
C ILE A 310 7.76 -10.98 1.89
N TYR A 311 8.75 -11.83 2.19
CA TYR A 311 9.61 -11.65 3.37
C TYR A 311 10.91 -10.90 3.05
N SER A 312 11.00 -10.26 1.89
CA SER A 312 12.12 -9.39 1.52
C SER A 312 11.86 -7.93 1.90
N ASN A 313 12.94 -7.14 1.93
CA ASN A 313 12.87 -5.68 2.12
C ASN A 313 12.18 -4.92 0.96
N ARG A 314 11.66 -5.61 -0.05
CA ARG A 314 10.87 -5.03 -1.13
C ARG A 314 9.45 -4.70 -0.71
N ILE A 315 8.98 -5.32 0.36
CA ILE A 315 7.67 -5.05 0.93
C ILE A 315 7.76 -3.82 1.84
N PRO A 316 6.93 -2.80 1.62
CA PRO A 316 6.93 -1.60 2.44
C PRO A 316 6.55 -1.92 3.89
N VAL A 317 7.27 -1.29 4.80
CA VAL A 317 6.99 -1.36 6.23
C VAL A 317 5.80 -0.45 6.55
N PHE A 318 4.88 -0.94 7.34
CA PHE A 318 3.69 -0.24 7.79
C PHE A 318 3.57 -0.30 9.30
N ASN A 319 3.62 0.85 9.94
CA ASN A 319 3.31 0.99 11.36
C ASN A 319 1.92 1.62 11.51
N PRO A 320 0.90 0.86 11.93
CA PRO A 320 -0.47 1.36 12.01
C PRO A 320 -0.66 2.47 13.04
N LEU A 321 0.13 2.48 14.11
CA LEU A 321 0.05 3.51 15.16
C LEU A 321 0.64 4.82 14.65
N GLU A 322 1.78 4.74 13.98
CA GLU A 322 2.45 5.89 13.39
C GLU A 322 1.65 6.48 12.24
N ASP A 323 1.11 5.62 11.37
CA ASP A 323 0.22 5.99 10.28
C ASP A 323 -1.02 6.74 10.80
N PHE A 324 -1.66 6.21 11.84
CA PHE A 324 -2.79 6.88 12.49
C PHE A 324 -2.42 8.26 13.04
N LEU A 325 -1.31 8.37 13.76
CA LEU A 325 -0.85 9.63 14.35
C LEU A 325 -0.44 10.65 13.27
N TYR A 326 0.14 10.18 12.17
CA TYR A 326 0.52 11.03 11.04
C TYR A 326 -0.69 11.67 10.33
N HIS A 327 -1.80 10.93 10.23
CA HIS A 327 -3.02 11.40 9.58
C HIS A 327 -3.97 12.18 10.50
N LEU A 328 -3.56 12.44 11.75
CA LEU A 328 -4.34 13.32 12.63
C LEU A 328 -4.36 14.76 12.08
N PRO A 329 -5.49 15.45 12.21
CA PRO A 329 -5.57 16.87 11.87
C PRO A 329 -4.65 17.71 12.75
N VAL A 330 -4.28 18.89 12.26
CA VAL A 330 -3.55 19.87 13.06
C VAL A 330 -4.35 20.18 14.32
N TRP A 331 -3.66 20.23 15.45
CA TRP A 331 -4.29 20.52 16.73
C TRP A 331 -4.91 21.94 16.76
N ASP A 332 -6.17 22.03 17.12
CA ASP A 332 -6.96 23.27 17.19
C ASP A 332 -6.87 23.98 18.56
N GLY A 333 -5.96 23.55 19.43
CA GLY A 333 -5.78 24.11 20.77
C GLY A 333 -6.75 23.57 21.84
N LYS A 334 -7.70 22.71 21.49
CA LYS A 334 -8.67 22.18 22.45
C LYS A 334 -8.19 20.92 23.14
N ASP A 335 -8.21 20.91 24.45
CA ASP A 335 -7.87 19.73 25.26
C ASP A 335 -9.02 18.73 25.34
N ARG A 336 -9.06 17.82 24.37
CA ARG A 336 -10.09 16.76 24.30
C ARG A 336 -9.84 15.63 25.28
N ILE A 337 -8.59 15.45 25.72
CA ILE A 337 -8.24 14.39 26.67
C ILE A 337 -8.84 14.72 28.04
N ARG A 338 -8.71 15.97 28.48
CA ARG A 338 -9.35 16.42 29.72
C ARG A 338 -10.87 16.36 29.62
N GLY A 339 -11.43 16.77 28.49
CA GLY A 339 -12.87 16.65 28.23
C GLY A 339 -13.36 15.21 28.31
N LEU A 340 -12.59 14.26 27.76
CA LEU A 340 -12.91 12.82 27.85
C LEU A 340 -12.83 12.32 29.31
N ALA A 341 -11.78 12.72 30.04
CA ALA A 341 -11.64 12.34 31.46
C ALA A 341 -12.82 12.82 32.31
N GLN A 342 -13.35 14.01 32.03
CA GLN A 342 -14.50 14.60 32.75
C GLN A 342 -15.81 13.85 32.50
N THR A 343 -15.91 13.02 31.47
CA THR A 343 -17.11 12.19 31.24
C THR A 343 -17.23 11.04 32.23
N VAL A 344 -16.16 10.71 32.94
CA VAL A 344 -16.15 9.68 33.97
C VAL A 344 -16.51 10.31 35.30
N PRO A 345 -17.64 9.96 35.94
CA PRO A 345 -17.99 10.46 37.27
C PRO A 345 -16.98 9.88 38.29
N CYS A 346 -16.17 10.76 38.88
CA CYS A 346 -15.10 10.37 39.78
C CYS A 346 -14.95 11.40 40.90
N GLU A 347 -14.88 10.95 42.15
CA GLU A 347 -14.69 11.78 43.34
C GLU A 347 -13.22 12.22 43.53
N ASN A 348 -12.29 11.54 42.83
CA ASN A 348 -10.87 11.88 42.93
C ASN A 348 -10.56 13.19 42.22
N LYS A 349 -10.21 14.22 42.98
CA LYS A 349 -9.88 15.57 42.47
C LYS A 349 -8.73 15.58 41.47
N HIS A 350 -7.86 14.60 41.50
CA HIS A 350 -6.69 14.48 40.62
C HIS A 350 -6.96 13.60 39.39
N TRP A 351 -8.15 13.03 39.26
CA TRP A 351 -8.49 12.11 38.16
C TRP A 351 -8.18 12.69 36.78
N VAL A 352 -8.68 13.88 36.50
CA VAL A 352 -8.53 14.50 35.16
C VAL A 352 -7.05 14.72 34.80
N ASP A 353 -6.25 15.21 35.76
CA ASP A 353 -4.81 15.47 35.54
C ASP A 353 -4.01 14.18 35.41
N LEU A 354 -4.30 13.17 36.22
CA LEU A 354 -3.63 11.88 36.16
C LEU A 354 -3.98 11.14 34.87
N PHE A 355 -5.27 11.13 34.48
CA PHE A 355 -5.71 10.55 33.23
C PHE A 355 -5.07 11.23 32.00
N HIS A 356 -5.00 12.57 32.00
CA HIS A 356 -4.36 13.33 30.94
C HIS A 356 -2.88 12.93 30.77
N ARG A 357 -2.13 12.88 31.87
CA ARG A 357 -0.72 12.48 31.85
C ARG A 357 -0.55 11.03 31.38
N TRP A 358 -1.36 10.12 31.90
CA TRP A 358 -1.34 8.72 31.48
C TRP A 358 -1.62 8.58 29.97
N PHE A 359 -2.64 9.28 29.46
CA PHE A 359 -3.01 9.21 28.05
C PHE A 359 -1.89 9.72 27.14
N LEU A 360 -1.25 10.81 27.49
CA LEU A 360 -0.11 11.34 26.76
C LEU A 360 1.07 10.38 26.77
N ASN A 361 1.36 9.76 27.92
CA ASN A 361 2.41 8.74 28.03
C ASN A 361 2.09 7.51 27.17
N MET A 362 0.84 7.06 27.13
CA MET A 362 0.41 5.96 26.26
C MET A 362 0.72 6.28 24.79
N VAL A 363 0.38 7.49 24.34
CA VAL A 363 0.66 7.90 22.93
C VAL A 363 2.16 8.05 22.68
N MET A 364 2.95 8.51 23.67
CA MET A 364 4.41 8.53 23.56
C MET A 364 5.01 7.13 23.38
N HIS A 365 4.48 6.14 24.08
CA HIS A 365 4.87 4.74 23.88
C HIS A 365 4.52 4.23 22.48
N TRP A 366 3.35 4.58 21.94
CA TRP A 366 3.00 4.25 20.55
C TRP A 366 4.00 4.79 19.54
N ARG A 367 4.55 5.98 19.79
CA ARG A 367 5.58 6.58 18.93
C ARG A 367 6.97 5.97 19.10
N GLY A 368 7.19 5.21 20.15
CA GLY A 368 8.52 4.65 20.48
C GLY A 368 9.60 5.71 20.72
N THR A 369 9.21 6.96 21.01
CA THR A 369 10.14 8.09 21.17
C THR A 369 10.77 8.15 22.56
N ASP A 370 10.10 7.62 23.56
CA ASP A 370 10.61 7.57 24.92
C ASP A 370 10.97 6.14 25.33
N LYS A 371 12.26 5.84 25.29
CA LYS A 371 12.81 4.55 25.74
C LYS A 371 13.36 4.61 27.19
N LYS A 372 13.24 5.76 27.84
CA LYS A 372 13.83 5.97 29.17
C LYS A 372 12.84 5.75 30.31
N TYR A 373 11.59 6.09 30.12
CA TYR A 373 10.58 6.06 31.17
C TYR A 373 9.46 5.09 30.82
N ALA A 374 9.11 4.24 31.78
CA ALA A 374 7.95 3.37 31.65
C ALA A 374 6.66 4.12 31.98
N ASN A 375 5.52 3.66 31.49
CA ASN A 375 4.21 4.16 31.89
C ASN A 375 3.76 3.44 33.19
N ASN A 376 4.37 3.83 34.30
CA ASN A 376 4.22 3.15 35.61
C ASN A 376 2.83 3.30 36.23
N VAL A 377 2.03 4.23 35.75
CA VAL A 377 0.71 4.53 36.30
C VAL A 377 -0.33 4.18 35.26
N SER A 378 -1.29 3.37 35.65
CA SER A 378 -2.45 3.02 34.80
C SER A 378 -3.75 3.36 35.55
N PRO A 379 -4.78 3.83 34.87
CA PRO A 379 -6.07 4.09 35.51
C PRO A 379 -6.70 2.75 35.94
N LEU A 380 -7.24 2.73 37.17
CA LEU A 380 -8.05 1.66 37.69
C LEU A 380 -9.49 2.16 37.86
N LEU A 381 -10.40 1.62 37.05
CA LEU A 381 -11.82 2.01 37.08
C LEU A 381 -12.59 1.07 38.00
N VAL A 382 -13.02 1.57 39.15
CA VAL A 382 -13.82 0.83 40.13
C VAL A 382 -15.27 1.34 40.09
N GLY A 383 -16.23 0.42 40.10
CA GLY A 383 -17.65 0.77 40.08
C GLY A 383 -18.56 -0.46 39.89
N PRO A 384 -19.86 -0.31 40.05
CA PRO A 384 -20.81 -1.43 39.97
C PRO A 384 -20.78 -2.09 38.59
N GLN A 385 -21.28 -3.31 38.52
CA GLN A 385 -21.45 -4.02 37.26
C GLN A 385 -22.43 -3.26 36.35
N GLY A 386 -22.13 -3.24 35.04
CA GLY A 386 -23.00 -2.58 34.06
C GLY A 386 -22.80 -1.06 33.89
N CYS A 387 -21.93 -0.41 34.67
CA CYS A 387 -21.64 1.03 34.54
C CYS A 387 -20.73 1.39 33.35
N ARG A 388 -20.56 0.51 32.37
CA ARG A 388 -19.86 0.73 31.09
C ARG A 388 -18.36 0.96 31.17
N LYS A 389 -17.67 0.46 32.22
CA LYS A 389 -16.21 0.61 32.36
C LYS A 389 -15.46 0.06 31.14
N SER A 390 -15.70 -1.19 30.74
CA SER A 390 -15.02 -1.83 29.59
C SER A 390 -15.38 -1.13 28.27
N THR A 391 -16.62 -0.61 28.15
CA THR A 391 -17.02 0.23 26.99
C THR A 391 -16.21 1.51 26.91
N PHE A 392 -15.99 2.19 28.04
CA PHE A 392 -15.12 3.38 28.12
C PHE A 392 -13.70 3.03 27.71
N CYS A 393 -13.09 1.97 28.27
CA CYS A 393 -11.73 1.54 27.91
C CYS A 393 -11.62 1.27 26.40
N ARG A 394 -12.60 0.60 25.80
CA ARG A 394 -12.63 0.32 24.38
C ARG A 394 -12.78 1.59 23.54
N SER A 395 -13.48 2.61 24.03
CA SER A 395 -13.65 3.89 23.33
C SER A 395 -12.41 4.78 23.31
N LEU A 396 -11.40 4.48 24.14
CA LEU A 396 -10.11 5.19 24.13
C LEU A 396 -9.31 4.94 22.86
N ILE A 397 -9.56 3.81 22.20
CA ILE A 397 -8.93 3.44 20.94
C ILE A 397 -9.84 3.84 19.77
N PRO A 398 -9.33 4.63 18.81
CA PRO A 398 -10.08 5.01 17.62
C PRO A 398 -10.55 3.78 16.83
N PRO A 399 -11.68 3.87 16.09
CA PRO A 399 -12.19 2.76 15.28
C PRO A 399 -11.17 2.13 14.35
N ALA A 400 -10.32 2.94 13.72
CA ALA A 400 -9.25 2.48 12.81
C ALA A 400 -8.17 1.63 13.51
N MET A 401 -8.04 1.74 14.82
CA MET A 401 -7.03 1.04 15.63
C MET A 401 -7.62 -0.07 16.50
N ARG A 402 -8.90 -0.39 16.37
CA ARG A 402 -9.58 -1.39 17.23
C ARG A 402 -8.96 -2.79 17.16
N ALA A 403 -8.32 -3.15 16.05
CA ALA A 403 -7.59 -4.41 15.93
C ALA A 403 -6.39 -4.50 16.90
N TYR A 404 -5.95 -3.36 17.44
CA TYR A 404 -4.84 -3.26 18.39
C TYR A 404 -5.32 -2.99 19.83
N TYR A 405 -6.56 -3.32 20.13
CA TYR A 405 -7.14 -3.33 21.47
C TYR A 405 -7.47 -4.74 21.90
N THR A 406 -7.21 -5.07 23.15
CA THR A 406 -7.69 -6.32 23.77
C THR A 406 -8.16 -6.06 25.19
N ASP A 407 -9.16 -6.82 25.63
CA ASP A 407 -9.64 -6.93 27.01
C ASP A 407 -9.42 -8.35 27.57
N SER A 408 -8.68 -9.18 26.82
CA SER A 408 -8.36 -10.56 27.21
C SER A 408 -6.84 -10.76 27.18
N ILE A 409 -6.21 -10.84 28.34
CA ILE A 409 -4.80 -11.16 28.48
C ILE A 409 -4.62 -12.27 29.50
N ASP A 410 -3.87 -13.30 29.12
CA ASP A 410 -3.50 -14.41 30.01
C ASP A 410 -2.09 -14.21 30.57
N PHE A 411 -1.99 -13.92 31.86
CA PHE A 411 -0.73 -13.79 32.58
C PHE A 411 -0.13 -15.12 33.06
N SER A 412 -0.78 -16.25 32.79
CA SER A 412 -0.25 -17.57 33.18
C SER A 412 1.00 -17.92 32.38
N ARG A 413 1.10 -17.44 31.14
CA ARG A 413 2.24 -17.64 30.26
C ARG A 413 2.95 -16.32 30.01
N LYS A 414 4.13 -16.14 30.60
CA LYS A 414 4.90 -14.89 30.50
C LYS A 414 5.23 -14.50 29.06
N THR A 415 5.62 -15.47 28.23
CA THR A 415 5.94 -15.23 26.82
C THR A 415 4.76 -14.73 26.01
N ASP A 416 3.56 -15.25 26.27
CA ASP A 416 2.34 -14.83 25.57
C ASP A 416 1.94 -13.43 26.04
N ALA A 417 2.04 -13.13 27.33
CA ALA A 417 1.79 -11.80 27.87
C ALA A 417 2.75 -10.74 27.28
N GLU A 418 4.02 -11.08 27.10
CA GLU A 418 5.01 -10.19 26.46
C GLU A 418 4.68 -9.96 24.98
N LEU A 419 4.20 -10.99 24.23
CA LEU A 419 3.73 -10.83 22.85
C LEU A 419 2.54 -9.87 22.75
N TYR A 420 1.64 -9.89 23.73
CA TYR A 420 0.51 -8.96 23.79
C TYR A 420 0.97 -7.50 23.91
N LEU A 421 2.05 -7.23 24.65
CA LEU A 421 2.60 -5.87 24.78
C LEU A 421 3.10 -5.31 23.45
N ASN A 422 3.68 -6.16 22.60
CA ASN A 422 4.12 -5.74 21.28
C ASN A 422 2.95 -5.57 20.30
N ARG A 423 1.90 -6.37 20.44
CA ARG A 423 0.80 -6.43 19.47
C ARG A 423 -0.27 -5.35 19.69
N PHE A 424 -0.58 -5.04 20.95
CA PHE A 424 -1.72 -4.20 21.30
C PHE A 424 -1.31 -2.80 21.74
N ALA A 425 -1.98 -1.80 21.20
CA ALA A 425 -1.82 -0.39 21.57
C ALA A 425 -2.43 -0.06 22.95
N LEU A 426 -3.48 -0.80 23.33
CA LEU A 426 -4.12 -0.70 24.64
C LEU A 426 -4.60 -2.07 25.07
N ILE A 427 -4.19 -2.47 26.26
CA ILE A 427 -4.62 -3.70 26.93
C ILE A 427 -5.49 -3.29 28.13
N ASN A 428 -6.75 -3.67 28.11
CA ASN A 428 -7.65 -3.54 29.24
C ASN A 428 -7.61 -4.84 30.05
N ILE A 429 -7.20 -4.77 31.30
CA ILE A 429 -7.22 -5.92 32.21
C ILE A 429 -8.56 -5.87 32.92
N ASP A 430 -9.53 -6.58 32.38
CA ASP A 430 -10.84 -6.72 33.02
C ASP A 430 -10.74 -7.68 34.22
N GLU A 431 -11.63 -7.53 35.20
CA GLU A 431 -11.66 -8.37 36.40
C GLU A 431 -10.30 -8.44 37.14
N PHE A 432 -9.66 -7.28 37.31
CA PHE A 432 -8.32 -7.17 37.91
C PHE A 432 -8.23 -7.82 39.33
N ASP A 433 -9.33 -7.91 40.06
CA ASP A 433 -9.46 -8.57 41.37
C ASP A 433 -9.27 -10.09 41.33
N GLN A 434 -9.43 -10.71 40.16
CA GLN A 434 -9.22 -12.16 39.99
C GLN A 434 -7.76 -12.53 39.70
N ILE A 435 -6.87 -11.55 39.48
CA ILE A 435 -5.47 -11.78 39.21
C ILE A 435 -4.76 -12.28 40.47
N SER A 436 -4.09 -13.42 40.38
CA SER A 436 -3.32 -14.01 41.50
C SER A 436 -2.15 -13.13 41.94
N ALA A 437 -1.70 -13.26 43.20
CA ALA A 437 -0.57 -12.49 43.72
C ALA A 437 0.73 -12.64 42.89
N THR A 438 0.96 -13.82 42.32
CA THR A 438 2.11 -14.10 41.44
C THR A 438 2.00 -13.32 40.14
N GLN A 439 0.80 -13.28 39.51
CA GLN A 439 0.52 -12.53 38.30
C GLN A 439 0.59 -11.02 38.55
N GLN A 440 0.13 -10.54 39.70
CA GLN A 440 0.29 -9.13 40.10
C GLN A 440 1.77 -8.75 40.24
N GLY A 441 2.61 -9.63 40.79
CA GLY A 441 4.05 -9.40 40.87
C GLY A 441 4.70 -9.29 39.49
N TYR A 442 4.29 -10.15 38.57
CA TYR A 442 4.75 -10.09 37.18
C TYR A 442 4.27 -8.82 36.45
N LEU A 443 3.00 -8.45 36.60
CA LEU A 443 2.47 -7.24 36.04
C LEU A 443 3.19 -5.97 36.53
N LYS A 444 3.47 -5.87 37.83
CA LYS A 444 4.28 -4.79 38.41
C LYS A 444 5.67 -4.72 37.78
N HIS A 445 6.30 -5.87 37.59
CA HIS A 445 7.61 -5.94 36.96
C HIS A 445 7.57 -5.42 35.49
N ILE A 446 6.57 -5.81 34.72
CA ILE A 446 6.41 -5.33 33.31
C ILE A 446 6.14 -3.83 33.29
N LEU A 447 5.21 -3.31 34.07
CA LEU A 447 4.85 -1.90 34.13
C LEU A 447 6.03 -0.99 34.52
N GLN A 448 7.04 -1.50 35.17
CA GLN A 448 8.24 -0.73 35.54
C GLN A 448 9.32 -0.70 34.45
N LYS A 449 9.19 -1.53 33.41
CA LYS A 449 10.17 -1.59 32.33
C LYS A 449 9.82 -0.57 31.23
N PRO A 450 10.75 0.28 30.84
CA PRO A 450 10.57 1.16 29.69
C PRO A 450 10.56 0.37 28.36
N ILE A 451 11.27 -0.75 28.31
CA ILE A 451 11.38 -1.65 27.15
C ILE A 451 11.29 -3.08 27.63
N VAL A 452 10.54 -3.90 26.91
CA VAL A 452 10.44 -5.34 27.13
C VAL A 452 11.02 -6.05 25.90
N ASN A 453 12.18 -6.69 26.11
CA ASN A 453 12.82 -7.51 25.08
C ASN A 453 12.28 -8.93 25.10
N MET A 454 11.78 -9.39 23.96
CA MET A 454 11.22 -10.72 23.84
C MET A 454 11.70 -11.44 22.57
N ARG A 455 11.68 -12.76 22.62
CA ARG A 455 11.91 -13.58 21.42
C ARG A 455 10.60 -14.11 20.88
N LYS A 456 10.41 -13.97 19.58
CA LYS A 456 9.29 -14.67 18.91
C LYS A 456 9.48 -16.18 19.08
N PRO A 457 8.40 -16.92 19.41
CA PRO A 457 8.43 -18.38 19.31
C PRO A 457 8.88 -18.78 17.89
N TYR A 458 9.86 -19.65 17.81
CA TYR A 458 10.47 -20.14 16.55
C TYR A 458 11.19 -19.07 15.70
N GLY A 459 11.51 -17.90 16.25
CA GLY A 459 12.27 -16.84 15.60
C GLY A 459 13.61 -16.58 16.27
N ASN A 460 14.61 -16.19 15.48
CA ASN A 460 15.93 -15.78 16.00
C ASN A 460 15.99 -14.28 16.34
N ALA A 461 14.99 -13.50 15.96
CA ALA A 461 14.94 -12.07 16.20
C ALA A 461 14.40 -11.74 17.59
N VAL A 462 15.07 -10.82 18.28
CA VAL A 462 14.57 -10.19 19.50
C VAL A 462 13.70 -9.01 19.08
N LEU A 463 12.48 -8.94 19.60
CA LEU A 463 11.58 -7.78 19.44
C LEU A 463 11.74 -6.86 20.65
N GLU A 464 11.74 -5.56 20.41
CA GLU A 464 11.64 -4.51 21.44
C GLU A 464 10.19 -4.14 21.71
#